data_d4f87627db47fc86b7f7016c4289680b
#
_entry.id   d4f87627db47fc86b7f7016c4289680b
#
_cell.length_a   1.000
_cell.length_b   1.000
_cell.length_c   1.000
_cell.angle_alpha   90.00
_cell.angle_beta   90.00
_cell.angle_gamma   90.00
#
_symmetry.space_group_name_H-M   'P 1'
#
loop_
_entity.id
_entity.type
_entity.pdbx_description
1 polymer ?
#
loop_
_entity_poly.entity_id
_entity_poly.type
_entity_poly.pdbx_seq_one_letter_code
_entity_poly.pdbx_strand_id
1 'polypeptide(L)'
;MLLCFSLVGKAQFNTDRLMTTGKIALHYEDYALSIQYFSQIINAKPHLYEPWYMRSVAKFYLDDYSGAELDATEALRLNPYVSELYDLRGITRIRQKDYSGAIVDYTDAIRRNPTNKSYWYNRAVCRMENKEYDKAHLELDTIIGKWNTFSSAYNIKAELFIQQKDTASATGWLDKSIAIDPYNADTWMTRASISLNRKEWKDADEYLSKALHLRPKFVAGYINRALARCNINNLRGAMSDYDIALDIDPNNFLAHYNRGLLRQQVGDDNRAIEDFDYVLQMEPGNIMALFNRAILLDATGDLQGAIRDYSKVIDEFPNFWTGLSRRANCYRRLGMTGKAEKDEFRILKAQMDKHLGIQQRWSKSKLKEMRKKSDVDLSKYSSLVVEDDNQKEHEYQSEYRGKIQNKSVKIELLPEDFSSSLEPTEATDHYVQGTRMAKVGDYKGAIEAFTQAIEKDSRMQEAYFNRGLCYVFSDKRKEGMNDLSKAGELGLYSAYSVMKKLNKEKNQR
;
A
#
# COMPACT_ATOMS: atom_id res chain seq x y z
N MET A 1 -35.11 29.77 -62.34
CA MET A 1 -34.17 28.73 -61.88
C MET A 1 -33.34 29.35 -60.75
N LEU A 2 -33.84 29.24 -59.49
CA LEU A 2 -33.18 29.79 -58.30
C LEU A 2 -32.25 28.70 -57.75
N LEU A 3 -30.95 28.97 -57.82
CA LEU A 3 -29.92 28.14 -57.15
C LEU A 3 -29.91 28.49 -55.66
N CYS A 4 -30.51 27.65 -54.82
CA CYS A 4 -30.31 27.66 -53.37
C CYS A 4 -28.91 27.12 -53.06
N PHE A 5 -27.97 28.02 -52.81
CA PHE A 5 -26.71 27.68 -52.13
C PHE A 5 -27.01 27.39 -50.67
N SER A 6 -27.06 26.14 -50.30
CA SER A 6 -27.03 25.74 -48.88
C SER A 6 -25.63 26.05 -48.33
N LEU A 7 -25.52 27.20 -47.65
CA LEU A 7 -24.41 27.50 -46.74
C LEU A 7 -24.48 26.50 -45.58
N VAL A 8 -23.80 25.37 -45.72
CA VAL A 8 -23.44 24.52 -44.57
C VAL A 8 -22.40 25.34 -43.79
N GLY A 9 -22.86 26.07 -42.81
CA GLY A 9 -21.98 26.72 -41.84
C GLY A 9 -21.15 25.64 -41.14
N LYS A 10 -19.89 25.46 -41.58
CA LYS A 10 -18.91 24.70 -40.79
C LYS A 10 -18.80 25.43 -39.45
N ALA A 11 -19.41 24.88 -38.41
CA ALA A 11 -19.17 25.34 -37.05
C ALA A 11 -17.66 25.36 -36.85
N GLN A 12 -17.11 26.57 -36.72
CA GLN A 12 -15.66 26.72 -36.57
C GLN A 12 -15.24 26.06 -35.27
N PHE A 13 -14.52 24.92 -35.37
CA PHE A 13 -14.03 24.16 -34.23
C PHE A 13 -13.05 25.04 -33.43
N ASN A 14 -13.52 25.62 -32.33
CA ASN A 14 -12.73 26.52 -31.52
C ASN A 14 -11.85 25.75 -30.53
N THR A 15 -10.65 25.42 -30.98
CA THR A 15 -9.63 24.70 -30.22
C THR A 15 -9.28 25.42 -28.92
N ASP A 16 -9.15 26.74 -28.91
CA ASP A 16 -8.71 27.51 -27.76
C ASP A 16 -9.77 27.48 -26.64
N ARG A 17 -11.04 27.58 -27.03
CA ARG A 17 -12.15 27.44 -26.09
C ARG A 17 -12.19 26.07 -25.46
N LEU A 18 -12.07 25.00 -26.25
CA LEU A 18 -12.06 23.63 -25.75
C LEU A 18 -10.83 23.37 -24.87
N MET A 19 -9.65 23.89 -25.24
CA MET A 19 -8.43 23.81 -24.43
C MET A 19 -8.62 24.48 -23.07
N THR A 20 -9.15 25.69 -23.06
CA THR A 20 -9.42 26.47 -21.84
C THR A 20 -10.44 25.73 -20.97
N THR A 21 -11.54 25.24 -21.54
CA THR A 21 -12.56 24.50 -20.79
C THR A 21 -12.01 23.18 -20.24
N GLY A 22 -11.20 22.45 -21.01
CA GLY A 22 -10.53 21.24 -20.55
C GLY A 22 -9.55 21.52 -19.39
N LYS A 23 -8.78 22.62 -19.44
CA LYS A 23 -7.91 23.04 -18.35
C LYS A 23 -8.70 23.45 -17.09
N ILE A 24 -9.84 24.13 -17.27
CA ILE A 24 -10.74 24.46 -16.15
C ILE A 24 -11.28 23.18 -15.51
N ALA A 25 -11.77 22.23 -16.29
CA ALA A 25 -12.24 20.94 -15.79
C ALA A 25 -11.12 20.20 -15.01
N LEU A 26 -9.88 20.21 -15.54
CA LEU A 26 -8.72 19.64 -14.88
C LEU A 26 -8.43 20.32 -13.53
N HIS A 27 -8.51 21.66 -13.48
CA HIS A 27 -8.30 22.45 -12.27
C HIS A 27 -9.34 22.14 -11.17
N TYR A 28 -10.60 21.92 -11.57
CA TYR A 28 -11.68 21.54 -10.66
C TYR A 28 -11.75 20.01 -10.41
N GLU A 29 -10.72 19.27 -10.79
CA GLU A 29 -10.60 17.82 -10.58
C GLU A 29 -11.68 17.00 -11.31
N ASP A 30 -12.38 17.58 -12.29
CA ASP A 30 -13.25 16.82 -13.20
C ASP A 30 -12.43 16.24 -14.36
N TYR A 31 -11.65 15.22 -14.02
CA TYR A 31 -10.72 14.59 -14.94
C TYR A 31 -11.42 13.92 -16.13
N ALA A 32 -12.60 13.33 -15.90
CA ALA A 32 -13.37 12.69 -16.96
C ALA A 32 -13.83 13.70 -18.01
N LEU A 33 -14.37 14.83 -17.58
CA LEU A 33 -14.78 15.93 -18.46
C LEU A 33 -13.57 16.55 -19.19
N SER A 34 -12.46 16.69 -18.48
CA SER A 34 -11.19 17.15 -19.04
C SER A 34 -10.72 16.26 -20.19
N ILE A 35 -10.75 14.93 -20.00
CA ILE A 35 -10.41 13.94 -21.04
C ILE A 35 -11.32 14.07 -22.26
N GLN A 36 -12.62 14.32 -22.09
CA GLN A 36 -13.54 14.54 -23.20
C GLN A 36 -13.12 15.72 -24.08
N TYR A 37 -12.85 16.89 -23.45
CA TYR A 37 -12.45 18.09 -24.19
C TYR A 37 -11.13 17.87 -24.92
N PHE A 38 -10.11 17.31 -24.28
CA PHE A 38 -8.84 17.07 -24.93
C PHE A 38 -8.94 16.01 -26.03
N SER A 39 -9.77 14.97 -25.87
CA SER A 39 -10.02 13.96 -26.90
C SER A 39 -10.68 14.57 -28.15
N GLN A 40 -11.61 15.52 -27.97
CA GLN A 40 -12.20 16.27 -29.09
C GLN A 40 -11.14 17.06 -29.87
N ILE A 41 -10.21 17.72 -29.16
CA ILE A 41 -9.13 18.49 -29.79
C ILE A 41 -8.17 17.52 -30.53
N ILE A 42 -7.78 16.42 -29.89
CA ILE A 42 -6.89 15.40 -30.48
C ILE A 42 -7.50 14.83 -31.77
N ASN A 43 -8.79 14.50 -31.77
CA ASN A 43 -9.49 14.01 -32.95
C ASN A 43 -9.51 15.01 -34.11
N ALA A 44 -9.62 16.31 -33.81
CA ALA A 44 -9.65 17.35 -34.83
C ALA A 44 -8.24 17.81 -35.26
N LYS A 45 -7.28 17.83 -34.33
CA LYS A 45 -5.91 18.35 -34.52
C LYS A 45 -4.87 17.45 -33.81
N PRO A 46 -4.63 16.23 -34.30
CA PRO A 46 -3.77 15.26 -33.64
C PRO A 46 -2.27 15.66 -33.59
N HIS A 47 -1.87 16.67 -34.36
CA HIS A 47 -0.50 17.17 -34.43
C HIS A 47 -0.12 18.13 -33.28
N LEU A 48 -1.07 18.54 -32.45
CA LEU A 48 -0.83 19.40 -31.30
C LEU A 48 -0.42 18.54 -30.10
N TYR A 49 0.76 18.78 -29.51
CA TYR A 49 1.26 17.98 -28.36
C TYR A 49 0.52 18.32 -27.05
N GLU A 50 0.08 19.58 -26.88
CA GLU A 50 -0.48 20.06 -25.62
C GLU A 50 -1.79 19.35 -25.20
N PRO A 51 -2.77 19.03 -26.08
CA PRO A 51 -3.93 18.25 -25.71
C PRO A 51 -3.58 16.82 -25.24
N TRP A 52 -2.59 16.18 -25.89
CA TRP A 52 -2.08 14.88 -25.44
C TRP A 52 -1.46 14.97 -24.06
N TYR A 53 -0.63 15.99 -23.82
CA TYR A 53 -0.03 16.24 -22.51
C TYR A 53 -1.10 16.44 -21.42
N MET A 54 -2.08 17.31 -21.65
CA MET A 54 -3.13 17.58 -20.67
C MET A 54 -4.03 16.37 -20.43
N ARG A 55 -4.30 15.59 -21.46
CA ARG A 55 -5.06 14.34 -21.31
C ARG A 55 -4.27 13.29 -20.52
N SER A 56 -2.98 13.20 -20.75
CA SER A 56 -2.08 12.34 -19.95
C SER A 56 -2.12 12.73 -18.47
N VAL A 57 -2.09 14.03 -18.15
CA VAL A 57 -2.22 14.53 -16.76
C VAL A 57 -3.56 14.10 -16.16
N ALA A 58 -4.67 14.27 -16.87
CA ALA A 58 -5.99 13.87 -16.40
C ALA A 58 -6.09 12.37 -16.13
N LYS A 59 -5.54 11.54 -17.02
CA LYS A 59 -5.47 10.08 -16.87
C LYS A 59 -4.59 9.67 -15.68
N PHE A 60 -3.46 10.34 -15.49
CA PHE A 60 -2.59 10.10 -14.33
C PHE A 60 -3.33 10.25 -13.01
N TYR A 61 -4.15 11.31 -12.87
CA TYR A 61 -4.97 11.53 -11.67
C TYR A 61 -6.10 10.51 -11.50
N LEU A 62 -6.53 9.86 -12.56
CA LEU A 62 -7.49 8.75 -12.52
C LEU A 62 -6.84 7.39 -12.27
N ASP A 63 -5.54 7.35 -11.96
CA ASP A 63 -4.73 6.13 -11.84
C ASP A 63 -4.66 5.30 -13.14
N ASP A 64 -4.99 5.90 -14.29
CA ASP A 64 -4.79 5.32 -15.62
C ASP A 64 -3.36 5.56 -16.09
N TYR A 65 -2.42 4.90 -15.44
CA TYR A 65 -0.99 5.08 -15.73
C TYR A 65 -0.61 4.57 -17.12
N SER A 66 -1.27 3.50 -17.61
CA SER A 66 -1.01 2.96 -18.95
C SER A 66 -1.43 3.95 -20.04
N GLY A 67 -2.65 4.48 -19.97
CA GLY A 67 -3.13 5.48 -20.91
C GLY A 67 -2.39 6.81 -20.80
N ALA A 68 -1.97 7.21 -19.59
CA ALA A 68 -1.16 8.39 -19.36
C ALA A 68 0.23 8.27 -20.03
N GLU A 69 0.89 7.10 -19.93
CA GLU A 69 2.18 6.85 -20.60
C GLU A 69 2.06 6.90 -22.11
N LEU A 70 0.99 6.34 -22.68
CA LEU A 70 0.72 6.38 -24.14
C LEU A 70 0.56 7.82 -24.61
N ASP A 71 -0.27 8.61 -23.95
CA ASP A 71 -0.52 10.01 -24.29
C ASP A 71 0.75 10.86 -24.12
N ALA A 72 1.50 10.68 -23.02
CA ALA A 72 2.77 11.37 -22.81
C ALA A 72 3.81 10.99 -23.89
N THR A 73 3.84 9.73 -24.33
CA THR A 73 4.73 9.27 -25.42
C THR A 73 4.37 9.91 -26.74
N GLU A 74 3.07 10.05 -27.05
CA GLU A 74 2.63 10.73 -28.24
C GLU A 74 2.93 12.23 -28.19
N ALA A 75 2.72 12.87 -27.03
CA ALA A 75 3.11 14.27 -26.83
C ALA A 75 4.61 14.49 -27.05
N LEU A 76 5.47 13.57 -26.55
CA LEU A 76 6.92 13.60 -26.77
C LEU A 76 7.32 13.39 -28.23
N ARG A 77 6.61 12.52 -28.95
CA ARG A 77 6.84 12.33 -30.39
C ARG A 77 6.60 13.63 -31.16
N LEU A 78 5.58 14.38 -30.77
CA LEU A 78 5.20 15.65 -31.39
C LEU A 78 6.11 16.81 -30.98
N ASN A 79 6.54 16.84 -29.70
CA ASN A 79 7.43 17.90 -29.21
C ASN A 79 8.46 17.32 -28.19
N PRO A 80 9.64 16.90 -28.64
CA PRO A 80 10.66 16.31 -27.77
C PRO A 80 11.48 17.31 -26.95
N TYR A 81 11.20 18.61 -27.04
CA TYR A 81 12.00 19.64 -26.37
C TYR A 81 11.48 20.07 -25.01
N VAL A 82 10.27 19.67 -24.64
CA VAL A 82 9.58 20.03 -23.40
C VAL A 82 9.97 19.08 -22.29
N SER A 83 10.66 19.55 -21.25
CA SER A 83 11.17 18.75 -20.14
C SER A 83 10.05 18.11 -19.31
N GLU A 84 8.93 18.83 -19.15
CA GLU A 84 7.74 18.45 -18.37
C GLU A 84 7.05 17.18 -18.94
N LEU A 85 7.18 16.94 -20.24
CA LEU A 85 6.65 15.71 -20.85
C LEU A 85 7.41 14.46 -20.43
N TYR A 86 8.73 14.57 -20.29
CA TYR A 86 9.58 13.49 -19.75
C TYR A 86 9.30 13.28 -18.27
N ASP A 87 9.11 14.34 -17.48
CA ASP A 87 8.73 14.24 -16.06
C ASP A 87 7.40 13.50 -15.89
N LEU A 88 6.37 13.89 -16.65
CA LEU A 88 5.07 13.22 -16.61
C LEU A 88 5.17 11.74 -16.99
N ARG A 89 5.90 11.41 -18.05
CA ARG A 89 6.10 10.00 -18.41
C ARG A 89 6.94 9.27 -17.39
N GLY A 90 7.97 9.89 -16.84
CA GLY A 90 8.82 9.36 -15.79
C GLY A 90 8.04 9.03 -14.52
N ILE A 91 7.24 9.97 -13.99
CA ILE A 91 6.40 9.73 -12.80
C ILE A 91 5.34 8.65 -13.07
N THR A 92 4.78 8.62 -14.28
CA THR A 92 3.82 7.60 -14.71
C THR A 92 4.45 6.20 -14.70
N ARG A 93 5.70 6.07 -15.19
CA ARG A 93 6.48 4.82 -15.16
C ARG A 93 6.84 4.39 -13.74
N ILE A 94 7.14 5.34 -12.85
CA ILE A 94 7.34 5.06 -11.43
C ILE A 94 6.10 4.40 -10.83
N ARG A 95 4.90 4.93 -11.10
CA ARG A 95 3.63 4.33 -10.64
C ARG A 95 3.41 2.92 -11.17
N GLN A 96 4.00 2.59 -12.31
CA GLN A 96 3.99 1.24 -12.88
C GLN A 96 5.15 0.36 -12.39
N LYS A 97 6.07 0.90 -11.56
CA LYS A 97 7.31 0.27 -11.10
C LYS A 97 8.33 0.02 -12.23
N ASP A 98 8.22 0.74 -13.36
CA ASP A 98 9.25 0.78 -14.41
C ASP A 98 10.29 1.85 -14.08
N TYR A 99 11.13 1.55 -13.11
CA TYR A 99 12.19 2.45 -12.67
C TYR A 99 13.26 2.66 -13.76
N SER A 100 13.54 1.64 -14.55
CA SER A 100 14.50 1.71 -15.66
C SER A 100 14.07 2.71 -16.73
N GLY A 101 12.80 2.64 -17.15
CA GLY A 101 12.23 3.60 -18.09
C GLY A 101 12.17 5.01 -17.52
N ALA A 102 11.83 5.15 -16.24
CA ALA A 102 11.83 6.44 -15.56
C ALA A 102 13.22 7.09 -15.47
N ILE A 103 14.28 6.31 -15.23
CA ILE A 103 15.68 6.80 -15.24
C ILE A 103 16.04 7.40 -16.60
N VAL A 104 15.61 6.78 -17.70
CA VAL A 104 15.83 7.31 -19.05
C VAL A 104 15.10 8.64 -19.22
N ASP A 105 13.83 8.70 -18.85
CA ASP A 105 13.02 9.92 -18.97
C ASP A 105 13.61 11.07 -18.13
N TYR A 106 13.96 10.83 -16.87
CA TYR A 106 14.58 11.87 -16.04
C TYR A 106 15.99 12.27 -16.56
N THR A 107 16.71 11.38 -17.22
CA THR A 107 17.97 11.74 -17.88
C THR A 107 17.74 12.71 -19.01
N ASP A 108 16.69 12.49 -19.80
CA ASP A 108 16.30 13.37 -20.88
C ASP A 108 15.70 14.71 -20.38
N ALA A 109 14.92 14.67 -19.28
CA ALA A 109 14.41 15.88 -18.61
C ALA A 109 15.54 16.76 -18.09
N ILE A 110 16.52 16.17 -17.39
CA ILE A 110 17.71 16.88 -16.86
C ILE A 110 18.55 17.51 -18.00
N ARG A 111 18.71 16.82 -19.13
CA ARG A 111 19.44 17.36 -20.29
C ARG A 111 18.80 18.64 -20.81
N ARG A 112 17.46 18.74 -20.74
CA ARG A 112 16.70 19.92 -21.22
C ARG A 112 16.60 21.01 -20.18
N ASN A 113 16.40 20.62 -18.91
CA ASN A 113 16.33 21.57 -17.79
C ASN A 113 17.21 21.07 -16.61
N PRO A 114 18.54 21.34 -16.64
CA PRO A 114 19.48 20.86 -15.63
C PRO A 114 19.35 21.56 -14.28
N THR A 115 18.58 22.65 -14.19
CA THR A 115 18.38 23.43 -12.97
C THR A 115 17.19 22.95 -12.12
N ASN A 116 16.33 22.10 -12.69
CA ASN A 116 15.22 21.54 -11.95
C ASN A 116 15.71 20.39 -11.02
N LYS A 117 15.80 20.69 -9.73
CA LYS A 117 16.27 19.75 -8.69
C LYS A 117 15.38 18.52 -8.56
N SER A 118 14.07 18.62 -8.87
CA SER A 118 13.13 17.50 -8.75
C SER A 118 13.46 16.38 -9.75
N TYR A 119 13.92 16.69 -10.94
CA TYR A 119 14.30 15.68 -11.93
C TYR A 119 15.52 14.86 -11.48
N TRP A 120 16.53 15.52 -10.89
CA TRP A 120 17.69 14.86 -10.32
C TRP A 120 17.29 13.97 -9.14
N TYR A 121 16.45 14.51 -8.25
CA TYR A 121 15.94 13.80 -7.09
C TYR A 121 15.16 12.54 -7.49
N ASN A 122 14.17 12.68 -8.39
CA ASN A 122 13.37 11.56 -8.85
C ASN A 122 14.22 10.48 -9.52
N ARG A 123 15.25 10.87 -10.31
CA ARG A 123 16.17 9.91 -10.91
C ARG A 123 17.01 9.19 -9.87
N ALA A 124 17.50 9.89 -8.85
CA ALA A 124 18.26 9.26 -7.76
C ALA A 124 17.40 8.24 -7.00
N VAL A 125 16.13 8.57 -6.70
CA VAL A 125 15.19 7.64 -6.08
C VAL A 125 14.92 6.43 -7.00
N CYS A 126 14.70 6.65 -8.31
CA CYS A 126 14.55 5.54 -9.26
C CYS A 126 15.76 4.62 -9.30
N ARG A 127 16.98 5.16 -9.23
CA ARG A 127 18.21 4.37 -9.17
C ARG A 127 18.30 3.54 -7.89
N MET A 128 17.90 4.11 -6.76
CA MET A 128 17.84 3.40 -5.48
C MET A 128 16.85 2.24 -5.55
N GLU A 129 15.64 2.47 -6.05
CA GLU A 129 14.61 1.43 -6.24
C GLU A 129 15.03 0.36 -7.25
N ASN A 130 15.79 0.76 -8.29
CA ASN A 130 16.38 -0.15 -9.29
C ASN A 130 17.65 -0.86 -8.78
N LYS A 131 18.03 -0.66 -7.50
CA LYS A 131 19.21 -1.22 -6.85
C LYS A 131 20.56 -0.80 -7.50
N GLU A 132 20.56 0.32 -8.19
CA GLU A 132 21.79 0.94 -8.73
C GLU A 132 22.45 1.84 -7.68
N TYR A 133 22.80 1.27 -6.52
CA TYR A 133 23.18 2.00 -5.31
C TYR A 133 24.38 2.94 -5.52
N ASP A 134 25.41 2.49 -6.21
CA ASP A 134 26.61 3.32 -6.46
C ASP A 134 26.27 4.57 -7.27
N LYS A 135 25.45 4.42 -8.31
CA LYS A 135 25.00 5.55 -9.12
C LYS A 135 24.08 6.48 -8.34
N ALA A 136 23.21 5.92 -7.46
CA ALA A 136 22.36 6.71 -6.59
C ALA A 136 23.20 7.55 -5.61
N HIS A 137 24.25 6.98 -5.00
CA HIS A 137 25.16 7.70 -4.12
C HIS A 137 25.84 8.88 -4.82
N LEU A 138 26.44 8.65 -6.00
CA LEU A 138 27.12 9.70 -6.78
C LEU A 138 26.15 10.82 -7.19
N GLU A 139 24.94 10.46 -7.55
CA GLU A 139 23.91 11.43 -7.94
C GLU A 139 23.46 12.26 -6.74
N LEU A 140 23.20 11.64 -5.59
CA LEU A 140 22.83 12.34 -4.37
C LEU A 140 23.96 13.28 -3.89
N ASP A 141 25.23 12.88 -4.03
CA ASP A 141 26.36 13.78 -3.76
C ASP A 141 26.37 14.98 -4.70
N THR A 142 26.03 14.77 -5.96
CA THR A 142 25.89 15.86 -6.94
C THR A 142 24.74 16.80 -6.57
N ILE A 143 23.58 16.26 -6.16
CA ILE A 143 22.41 17.04 -5.74
C ILE A 143 22.76 17.87 -4.51
N ILE A 144 23.35 17.26 -3.49
CA ILE A 144 23.76 17.92 -2.24
C ILE A 144 24.78 19.02 -2.51
N GLY A 145 25.74 18.76 -3.40
CA GLY A 145 26.73 19.76 -3.80
C GLY A 145 26.13 20.97 -4.52
N LYS A 146 25.10 20.77 -5.36
CA LYS A 146 24.42 21.83 -6.10
C LYS A 146 23.37 22.58 -5.26
N TRP A 147 22.65 21.84 -4.40
CA TRP A 147 21.51 22.36 -3.61
C TRP A 147 21.65 21.89 -2.16
N ASN A 148 22.58 22.48 -1.43
CA ASN A 148 22.95 22.10 -0.07
C ASN A 148 21.85 22.28 0.98
N THR A 149 20.80 23.05 0.68
CA THR A 149 19.61 23.24 1.52
C THR A 149 18.43 22.33 1.16
N PHE A 150 18.63 21.41 0.22
CA PHE A 150 17.57 20.48 -0.21
C PHE A 150 17.52 19.26 0.70
N SER A 151 16.82 19.36 1.84
CA SER A 151 16.73 18.34 2.91
C SER A 151 16.29 16.96 2.41
N SER A 152 15.40 16.89 1.42
CA SER A 152 14.93 15.62 0.83
C SER A 152 16.08 14.77 0.26
N ALA A 153 17.12 15.39 -0.30
CA ALA A 153 18.27 14.64 -0.83
C ALA A 153 19.08 13.96 0.29
N TYR A 154 19.18 14.60 1.45
CA TYR A 154 19.83 14.03 2.64
C TYR A 154 19.00 12.86 3.20
N ASN A 155 17.66 12.97 3.18
CA ASN A 155 16.76 11.90 3.61
C ASN A 155 16.90 10.67 2.72
N ILE A 156 16.88 10.83 1.39
CA ILE A 156 17.06 9.69 0.46
C ILE A 156 18.48 9.09 0.61
N LYS A 157 19.49 9.92 0.86
CA LYS A 157 20.83 9.40 1.10
C LYS A 157 20.90 8.58 2.38
N ALA A 158 20.21 8.99 3.44
CA ALA A 158 20.08 8.20 4.65
C ALA A 158 19.31 6.89 4.39
N GLU A 159 18.22 6.95 3.66
CA GLU A 159 17.42 5.78 3.27
C GLU A 159 18.26 4.76 2.50
N LEU A 160 19.07 5.22 1.54
CA LEU A 160 20.00 4.38 0.79
C LEU A 160 20.95 3.61 1.72
N PHE A 161 21.50 4.27 2.75
CA PHE A 161 22.32 3.62 3.76
C PHE A 161 21.51 2.65 4.65
N ILE A 162 20.24 2.95 4.95
CA ILE A 162 19.36 2.03 5.69
C ILE A 162 19.13 0.74 4.87
N GLN A 163 18.85 0.86 3.56
CA GLN A 163 18.70 -0.31 2.68
C GLN A 163 19.99 -1.15 2.61
N GLN A 164 21.14 -0.51 2.71
CA GLN A 164 22.46 -1.17 2.77
C GLN A 164 22.80 -1.69 4.20
N LYS A 165 21.91 -1.50 5.18
CA LYS A 165 22.08 -1.87 6.59
C LYS A 165 23.18 -1.09 7.33
N ASP A 166 23.65 0.00 6.76
CA ASP A 166 24.59 0.93 7.41
C ASP A 166 23.82 2.04 8.15
N THR A 167 23.26 1.68 9.30
CA THR A 167 22.49 2.61 10.12
C THR A 167 23.36 3.72 10.73
N ALA A 168 24.70 3.52 10.85
CA ALA A 168 25.59 4.54 11.39
C ALA A 168 25.72 5.73 10.44
N SER A 169 26.01 5.45 9.17
CA SER A 169 26.05 6.49 8.13
C SER A 169 24.69 7.14 7.93
N ALA A 170 23.61 6.33 7.94
CA ALA A 170 22.23 6.84 7.83
C ALA A 170 21.92 7.89 8.91
N THR A 171 22.29 7.61 10.16
CA THR A 171 22.09 8.54 11.28
C THR A 171 22.74 9.91 11.01
N GLY A 172 24.00 9.94 10.55
CA GLY A 172 24.69 11.19 10.25
C GLY A 172 24.04 12.00 9.12
N TRP A 173 23.43 11.34 8.15
CA TRP A 173 22.70 12.03 7.07
C TRP A 173 21.33 12.54 7.52
N LEU A 174 20.63 11.81 8.40
CA LEU A 174 19.38 12.28 9.00
C LEU A 174 19.61 13.50 9.90
N ASP A 175 20.67 13.48 10.70
CA ASP A 175 21.03 14.61 11.57
C ASP A 175 21.34 15.88 10.74
N LYS A 176 22.00 15.75 9.60
CA LYS A 176 22.20 16.86 8.63
C LYS A 176 20.86 17.33 8.03
N SER A 177 19.97 16.41 7.67
CA SER A 177 18.66 16.76 7.15
C SER A 177 17.82 17.52 8.17
N ILE A 178 17.82 17.09 9.43
CA ILE A 178 17.15 17.76 10.55
C ILE A 178 17.71 19.16 10.77
N ALA A 179 19.03 19.35 10.67
CA ALA A 179 19.64 20.67 10.79
C ALA A 179 19.21 21.65 9.70
N ILE A 180 18.90 21.14 8.48
CA ILE A 180 18.42 21.95 7.35
C ILE A 180 16.92 22.23 7.49
N ASP A 181 16.13 21.20 7.79
CA ASP A 181 14.68 21.26 7.87
C ASP A 181 14.19 20.53 9.15
N PRO A 182 14.15 21.23 10.28
CA PRO A 182 13.67 20.65 11.55
C PRO A 182 12.16 20.43 11.61
N TYR A 183 11.41 20.92 10.62
CA TYR A 183 9.93 20.80 10.56
C TYR A 183 9.46 19.58 9.75
N ASN A 184 10.36 18.76 9.23
CA ASN A 184 10.01 17.54 8.55
C ASN A 184 9.79 16.40 9.55
N ALA A 185 8.53 16.06 9.82
CA ALA A 185 8.16 15.00 10.76
C ALA A 185 8.69 13.62 10.35
N ASP A 186 8.77 13.31 9.04
CA ASP A 186 9.20 12.00 8.54
C ASP A 186 10.70 11.77 8.81
N THR A 187 11.50 12.83 8.76
CA THR A 187 12.93 12.73 9.11
C THR A 187 13.11 12.36 10.58
N TRP A 188 12.37 13.01 11.49
CA TRP A 188 12.38 12.68 12.90
C TRP A 188 11.90 11.25 13.19
N MET A 189 10.84 10.78 12.48
CA MET A 189 10.35 9.42 12.62
C MET A 189 11.37 8.39 12.15
N THR A 190 12.02 8.62 11.02
CA THR A 190 13.08 7.73 10.53
C THR A 190 14.25 7.67 11.50
N ARG A 191 14.63 8.81 12.08
CA ARG A 191 15.69 8.89 13.09
C ARG A 191 15.31 8.12 14.36
N ALA A 192 14.04 8.26 14.79
CA ALA A 192 13.50 7.54 15.93
C ALA A 192 13.45 6.02 15.70
N SER A 193 13.07 5.58 14.49
CA SER A 193 13.04 4.16 14.14
C SER A 193 14.42 3.51 14.27
N ILE A 194 15.49 4.20 13.85
CA ILE A 194 16.85 3.71 14.05
C ILE A 194 17.16 3.59 15.54
N SER A 195 16.80 4.59 16.36
CA SER A 195 17.04 4.55 17.81
C SER A 195 16.24 3.44 18.50
N LEU A 196 14.98 3.19 18.10
CA LEU A 196 14.19 2.06 18.59
C LEU A 196 14.85 0.71 18.30
N ASN A 197 15.32 0.52 17.05
CA ASN A 197 16.00 -0.71 16.65
C ASN A 197 17.31 -0.95 17.41
N ARG A 198 18.01 0.13 17.79
CA ARG A 198 19.22 0.09 18.62
C ARG A 198 18.93 0.04 20.11
N LYS A 199 17.65 0.09 20.52
CA LYS A 199 17.22 0.17 21.94
C LYS A 199 17.74 1.43 22.66
N GLU A 200 17.98 2.50 21.94
CA GLU A 200 18.32 3.83 22.42
C GLU A 200 17.01 4.55 22.82
N TRP A 201 16.38 4.07 23.91
CA TRP A 201 15.00 4.40 24.24
C TRP A 201 14.77 5.88 24.58
N LYS A 202 15.74 6.54 25.20
CA LYS A 202 15.67 7.99 25.54
C LYS A 202 15.66 8.84 24.27
N ASP A 203 16.56 8.54 23.35
CA ASP A 203 16.67 9.25 22.07
C ASP A 203 15.42 9.02 21.23
N ALA A 204 14.89 7.78 21.23
CA ALA A 204 13.64 7.44 20.56
C ALA A 204 12.45 8.25 21.11
N ASP A 205 12.29 8.37 22.43
CA ASP A 205 11.25 9.21 23.06
C ASP A 205 11.38 10.68 22.64
N GLU A 206 12.62 11.23 22.63
CA GLU A 206 12.85 12.61 22.23
C GLU A 206 12.48 12.84 20.74
N TYR A 207 13.00 12.00 19.83
CA TYR A 207 12.75 12.16 18.40
C TYR A 207 11.28 11.94 18.04
N LEU A 208 10.61 10.96 18.65
CA LEU A 208 9.17 10.76 18.49
C LEU A 208 8.36 11.93 19.05
N SER A 209 8.80 12.55 20.14
CA SER A 209 8.15 13.74 20.66
C SER A 209 8.23 14.92 19.72
N LYS A 210 9.37 15.11 19.02
CA LYS A 210 9.50 16.11 17.94
C LYS A 210 8.59 15.79 16.76
N ALA A 211 8.58 14.53 16.30
CA ALA A 211 7.75 14.08 15.19
C ALA A 211 6.25 14.27 15.49
N LEU A 212 5.79 13.87 16.67
CA LEU A 212 4.40 13.98 17.09
C LEU A 212 3.94 15.43 17.33
N HIS A 213 4.85 16.31 17.75
CA HIS A 213 4.54 17.75 17.77
C HIS A 213 4.21 18.29 16.38
N LEU A 214 4.92 17.82 15.35
CA LEU A 214 4.71 18.22 13.96
C LEU A 214 3.52 17.50 13.31
N ARG A 215 3.26 16.24 13.71
CA ARG A 215 2.17 15.41 13.18
C ARG A 215 1.34 14.78 14.33
N PRO A 216 0.42 15.54 14.94
CA PRO A 216 -0.31 15.11 16.16
C PRO A 216 -1.29 13.96 15.96
N LYS A 217 -1.64 13.59 14.73
CA LYS A 217 -2.58 12.49 14.44
C LYS A 217 -1.89 11.19 14.00
N PHE A 218 -0.59 11.07 14.23
CA PHE A 218 0.18 9.91 13.82
C PHE A 218 0.16 8.80 14.88
N VAL A 219 -0.78 7.85 14.75
CA VAL A 219 -1.04 6.77 15.72
C VAL A 219 0.19 5.92 16.01
N ALA A 220 0.89 5.45 14.97
CA ALA A 220 2.09 4.61 15.12
C ALA A 220 3.20 5.32 15.93
N GLY A 221 3.33 6.63 15.78
CA GLY A 221 4.28 7.43 16.56
C GLY A 221 4.00 7.39 18.06
N TYR A 222 2.72 7.48 18.47
CA TYR A 222 2.34 7.36 19.89
C TYR A 222 2.62 5.97 20.43
N ILE A 223 2.29 4.90 19.68
CA ILE A 223 2.54 3.52 20.10
C ILE A 223 4.04 3.28 20.28
N ASN A 224 4.85 3.73 19.34
CA ASN A 224 6.31 3.59 19.41
C ASN A 224 6.93 4.44 20.53
N ARG A 225 6.39 5.64 20.79
CA ARG A 225 6.84 6.46 21.93
C ARG A 225 6.45 5.83 23.26
N ALA A 226 5.25 5.28 23.36
CA ALA A 226 4.84 4.53 24.54
C ALA A 226 5.77 3.35 24.81
N LEU A 227 6.16 2.60 23.79
CA LEU A 227 7.14 1.52 23.92
C LEU A 227 8.49 2.03 24.45
N ALA A 228 9.02 3.12 23.88
CA ALA A 228 10.24 3.74 24.37
C ALA A 228 10.12 4.16 25.83
N ARG A 229 9.00 4.80 26.21
CA ARG A 229 8.66 5.24 27.55
C ARG A 229 8.53 4.09 28.57
N CYS A 230 7.94 2.97 28.17
CA CYS A 230 7.93 1.76 29.00
C CYS A 230 9.35 1.31 29.35
N ASN A 231 10.25 1.31 28.36
CA ASN A 231 11.63 0.84 28.55
C ASN A 231 12.51 1.80 29.37
N ILE A 232 12.16 3.09 29.45
CA ILE A 232 12.81 4.05 30.35
C ILE A 232 12.05 4.23 31.68
N ASN A 233 11.10 3.33 31.97
CA ASN A 233 10.27 3.34 33.19
C ASN A 233 9.35 4.57 33.34
N ASN A 234 9.03 5.26 32.27
CA ASN A 234 8.01 6.32 32.23
C ASN A 234 6.63 5.74 31.95
N LEU A 235 6.12 4.89 32.84
CA LEU A 235 4.89 4.11 32.63
C LEU A 235 3.64 5.01 32.50
N ARG A 236 3.62 6.15 33.24
CA ARG A 236 2.50 7.11 33.12
C ARG A 236 2.46 7.78 31.76
N GLY A 237 3.62 8.20 31.23
CA GLY A 237 3.70 8.78 29.88
C GLY A 237 3.37 7.77 28.80
N ALA A 238 3.77 6.50 28.98
CA ALA A 238 3.43 5.42 28.07
C ALA A 238 1.91 5.14 28.03
N MET A 239 1.26 5.12 29.21
CA MET A 239 -0.20 4.93 29.29
C MET A 239 -0.94 6.05 28.55
N SER A 240 -0.55 7.30 28.79
CA SER A 240 -1.14 8.45 28.08
C SER A 240 -0.97 8.37 26.56
N ASP A 241 0.18 7.89 26.08
CA ASP A 241 0.41 7.73 24.65
C ASP A 241 -0.48 6.64 24.02
N TYR A 242 -0.66 5.50 24.71
CA TYR A 242 -1.60 4.47 24.23
C TYR A 242 -3.05 4.96 24.24
N ASP A 243 -3.45 5.74 25.25
CA ASP A 243 -4.79 6.32 25.31
C ASP A 243 -5.01 7.29 24.13
N ILE A 244 -4.05 8.19 23.84
CA ILE A 244 -4.12 9.09 22.68
C ILE A 244 -4.16 8.30 21.37
N ALA A 245 -3.36 7.23 21.24
CA ALA A 245 -3.37 6.39 20.04
C ALA A 245 -4.76 5.79 19.80
N LEU A 246 -5.44 5.34 20.88
CA LEU A 246 -6.79 4.75 20.79
C LEU A 246 -7.89 5.80 20.68
N ASP A 247 -7.69 7.03 21.15
CA ASP A 247 -8.61 8.14 20.88
C ASP A 247 -8.61 8.52 19.38
N ILE A 248 -7.46 8.39 18.70
CA ILE A 248 -7.32 8.66 17.26
C ILE A 248 -7.83 7.47 16.42
N ASP A 249 -7.42 6.25 16.80
CA ASP A 249 -7.81 5.00 16.15
C ASP A 249 -8.27 3.97 17.18
N PRO A 250 -9.58 3.97 17.53
CA PRO A 250 -10.13 3.06 18.53
C PRO A 250 -10.01 1.56 18.18
N ASN A 251 -9.75 1.25 16.91
CA ASN A 251 -9.64 -0.13 16.45
C ASN A 251 -8.19 -0.60 16.31
N ASN A 252 -7.23 0.15 16.84
CA ASN A 252 -5.83 -0.20 16.70
C ASN A 252 -5.44 -1.40 17.57
N PHE A 253 -5.28 -2.52 16.92
CA PHE A 253 -4.91 -3.79 17.55
C PHE A 253 -3.65 -3.71 18.43
N LEU A 254 -2.57 -3.09 17.90
CA LEU A 254 -1.30 -3.02 18.62
C LEU A 254 -1.35 -2.09 19.83
N ALA A 255 -2.12 -1.02 19.73
CA ALA A 255 -2.34 -0.11 20.86
C ALA A 255 -3.06 -0.82 22.01
N HIS A 256 -4.16 -1.55 21.74
CA HIS A 256 -4.84 -2.37 22.74
C HIS A 256 -3.92 -3.43 23.33
N TYR A 257 -3.23 -4.19 22.48
CA TYR A 257 -2.35 -5.25 22.94
C TYR A 257 -1.24 -4.72 23.87
N ASN A 258 -0.53 -3.68 23.44
CA ASN A 258 0.57 -3.10 24.23
C ASN A 258 0.08 -2.38 25.49
N ARG A 259 -1.10 -1.70 25.45
CA ARG A 259 -1.72 -1.10 26.63
C ARG A 259 -2.13 -2.18 27.63
N GLY A 260 -2.69 -3.30 27.16
CA GLY A 260 -3.00 -4.45 27.98
C GLY A 260 -1.77 -5.00 28.74
N LEU A 261 -0.63 -5.13 28.05
CA LEU A 261 0.64 -5.51 28.69
C LEU A 261 1.09 -4.49 29.73
N LEU A 262 0.99 -3.21 29.43
CA LEU A 262 1.35 -2.15 30.39
C LEU A 262 0.42 -2.14 31.60
N ARG A 263 -0.89 -2.31 31.42
CA ARG A 263 -1.88 -2.43 32.51
C ARG A 263 -1.59 -3.63 33.41
N GLN A 264 -1.26 -4.78 32.82
CA GLN A 264 -0.80 -5.95 33.55
C GLN A 264 0.46 -5.63 34.38
N GLN A 265 1.42 -4.94 33.81
CA GLN A 265 2.66 -4.56 34.52
C GLN A 265 2.42 -3.65 35.72
N VAL A 266 1.42 -2.77 35.64
CA VAL A 266 1.08 -1.86 36.73
C VAL A 266 0.02 -2.42 37.70
N GLY A 267 -0.46 -3.65 37.47
CA GLY A 267 -1.43 -4.33 38.33
C GLY A 267 -2.89 -3.95 38.08
N ASP A 268 -3.21 -3.31 36.94
CA ASP A 268 -4.59 -3.03 36.52
C ASP A 268 -5.14 -4.19 35.70
N ASP A 269 -5.26 -5.37 36.35
CA ASP A 269 -5.54 -6.64 35.70
C ASP A 269 -6.91 -6.65 34.99
N ASN A 270 -7.94 -6.01 35.58
CA ASN A 270 -9.28 -5.99 34.99
C ASN A 270 -9.31 -5.22 33.67
N ARG A 271 -8.71 -4.04 33.61
CA ARG A 271 -8.65 -3.27 32.37
C ARG A 271 -7.69 -3.89 31.36
N ALA A 272 -6.66 -4.60 31.82
CA ALA A 272 -5.80 -5.39 30.92
C ALA A 272 -6.58 -6.51 30.25
N ILE A 273 -7.49 -7.20 30.97
CA ILE A 273 -8.39 -8.21 30.40
C ILE A 273 -9.28 -7.58 29.31
N GLU A 274 -9.86 -6.39 29.56
CA GLU A 274 -10.69 -5.67 28.57
C GLU A 274 -9.91 -5.38 27.28
N ASP A 275 -8.66 -4.94 27.39
CA ASP A 275 -7.80 -4.72 26.21
C ASP A 275 -7.52 -6.01 25.44
N PHE A 276 -7.22 -7.13 26.13
CA PHE A 276 -7.03 -8.41 25.47
C PHE A 276 -8.34 -9.00 24.93
N ASP A 277 -9.49 -8.74 25.56
CA ASP A 277 -10.80 -9.09 25.03
C ASP A 277 -11.05 -8.43 23.69
N TYR A 278 -10.71 -7.14 23.57
CA TYR A 278 -10.81 -6.40 22.32
C TYR A 278 -9.91 -7.03 21.23
N VAL A 279 -8.65 -7.31 21.55
CA VAL A 279 -7.72 -7.99 20.64
C VAL A 279 -8.29 -9.32 20.16
N LEU A 280 -8.90 -10.11 21.05
CA LEU A 280 -9.47 -11.42 20.72
C LEU A 280 -10.84 -11.36 20.01
N GLN A 281 -11.53 -10.22 20.05
CA GLN A 281 -12.67 -9.97 19.18
C GLN A 281 -12.23 -9.77 17.73
N MET A 282 -11.10 -9.09 17.53
CA MET A 282 -10.53 -8.86 16.19
C MET A 282 -9.85 -10.13 15.64
N GLU A 283 -9.06 -10.79 16.49
CA GLU A 283 -8.31 -12.01 16.16
C GLU A 283 -8.54 -13.11 17.21
N PRO A 284 -9.61 -13.91 17.08
CA PRO A 284 -9.96 -14.93 18.07
C PRO A 284 -8.89 -16.02 18.28
N GLY A 285 -7.98 -16.17 17.33
CA GLY A 285 -6.84 -17.11 17.37
C GLY A 285 -5.53 -16.50 17.84
N ASN A 286 -5.50 -15.26 18.31
CA ASN A 286 -4.26 -14.63 18.73
C ASN A 286 -3.73 -15.28 20.01
N ILE A 287 -2.71 -16.15 19.83
CA ILE A 287 -2.13 -16.98 20.90
C ILE A 287 -1.56 -16.15 22.05
N MET A 288 -0.96 -15.01 21.72
CA MET A 288 -0.34 -14.11 22.71
C MET A 288 -1.38 -13.45 23.58
N ALA A 289 -2.44 -12.93 22.98
CA ALA A 289 -3.55 -12.33 23.73
C ALA A 289 -4.28 -13.38 24.57
N LEU A 290 -4.53 -14.59 24.02
CA LEU A 290 -5.09 -15.71 24.79
C LEU A 290 -4.23 -16.07 26.01
N PHE A 291 -2.92 -16.18 25.83
CA PHE A 291 -2.02 -16.55 26.93
C PHE A 291 -1.95 -15.46 28.02
N ASN A 292 -1.80 -14.19 27.62
CA ASN A 292 -1.74 -13.07 28.55
C ASN A 292 -3.08 -12.89 29.30
N ARG A 293 -4.22 -13.00 28.59
CA ARG A 293 -5.53 -12.97 29.24
C ARG A 293 -5.74 -14.13 30.19
N ALA A 294 -5.28 -15.35 29.82
CA ALA A 294 -5.36 -16.50 30.70
C ALA A 294 -4.59 -16.31 32.01
N ILE A 295 -3.40 -15.69 31.96
CA ILE A 295 -2.62 -15.35 33.17
C ILE A 295 -3.41 -14.38 34.08
N LEU A 296 -4.05 -13.37 33.50
CA LEU A 296 -4.82 -12.37 34.23
C LEU A 296 -6.12 -12.98 34.82
N LEU A 297 -6.82 -13.83 34.06
CA LEU A 297 -8.01 -14.53 34.53
C LEU A 297 -7.67 -15.51 35.67
N ASP A 298 -6.51 -16.17 35.59
CA ASP A 298 -5.99 -17.00 36.71
C ASP A 298 -5.70 -16.14 37.97
N ALA A 299 -5.07 -14.99 37.80
CA ALA A 299 -4.75 -14.06 38.88
C ALA A 299 -6.01 -13.44 39.52
N THR A 300 -7.00 -13.06 38.71
CA THR A 300 -8.27 -12.44 39.17
C THR A 300 -9.30 -13.44 39.67
N GLY A 301 -9.06 -14.77 39.49
CA GLY A 301 -9.88 -15.83 40.04
C GLY A 301 -10.91 -16.44 39.07
N ASP A 302 -11.01 -15.97 37.83
CA ASP A 302 -11.78 -16.65 36.79
C ASP A 302 -10.99 -17.86 36.25
N LEU A 303 -10.91 -18.88 37.07
CA LEU A 303 -10.17 -20.12 36.74
C LEU A 303 -10.72 -20.84 35.52
N GLN A 304 -12.05 -20.74 35.30
CA GLN A 304 -12.67 -21.41 34.15
C GLN A 304 -12.34 -20.67 32.84
N GLY A 305 -12.36 -19.34 32.86
CA GLY A 305 -11.87 -18.52 31.75
C GLY A 305 -10.42 -18.80 31.42
N ALA A 306 -9.56 -18.80 32.43
CA ALA A 306 -8.15 -19.13 32.29
C ALA A 306 -7.94 -20.51 31.63
N ILE A 307 -8.64 -21.55 32.11
CA ILE A 307 -8.57 -22.91 31.55
C ILE A 307 -9.00 -22.92 30.07
N ARG A 308 -10.06 -22.20 29.71
CA ARG A 308 -10.52 -22.12 28.30
C ARG A 308 -9.40 -21.55 27.40
N ASP A 309 -8.80 -20.44 27.83
CA ASP A 309 -7.77 -19.78 27.04
C ASP A 309 -6.47 -20.57 26.98
N TYR A 310 -5.98 -21.10 28.14
CA TYR A 310 -4.85 -22.02 28.14
C TYR A 310 -5.08 -23.25 27.23
N SER A 311 -6.32 -23.77 27.19
CA SER A 311 -6.64 -24.93 26.35
C SER A 311 -6.50 -24.60 24.87
N LYS A 312 -6.99 -23.44 24.41
CA LYS A 312 -6.81 -22.99 23.03
C LYS A 312 -5.32 -22.86 22.66
N VAL A 313 -4.53 -22.30 23.56
CA VAL A 313 -3.07 -22.18 23.36
C VAL A 313 -2.40 -23.56 23.29
N ILE A 314 -2.77 -24.49 24.18
CA ILE A 314 -2.21 -25.86 24.23
C ILE A 314 -2.67 -26.70 23.04
N ASP A 315 -3.87 -26.50 22.52
CA ASP A 315 -4.36 -27.18 21.32
C ASP A 315 -3.54 -26.79 20.08
N GLU A 316 -3.15 -25.52 19.99
CA GLU A 316 -2.27 -25.03 18.93
C GLU A 316 -0.79 -25.43 19.17
N PHE A 317 -0.34 -25.35 20.43
CA PHE A 317 1.04 -25.67 20.86
C PHE A 317 1.05 -26.77 21.93
N PRO A 318 0.89 -28.03 21.56
CA PRO A 318 0.76 -29.15 22.53
C PRO A 318 1.92 -29.31 23.51
N ASN A 319 3.11 -28.83 23.18
CA ASN A 319 4.32 -28.89 24.02
C ASN A 319 4.62 -27.59 24.76
N PHE A 320 3.62 -26.70 24.88
CA PHE A 320 3.76 -25.46 25.65
C PHE A 320 3.67 -25.75 27.16
N TRP A 321 4.81 -26.10 27.74
CA TRP A 321 4.92 -26.63 29.14
C TRP A 321 4.41 -25.59 30.16
N THR A 322 4.70 -24.33 29.98
CA THR A 322 4.21 -23.26 30.86
C THR A 322 2.68 -23.21 30.89
N GLY A 323 2.04 -23.27 29.73
CA GLY A 323 0.58 -23.30 29.64
C GLY A 323 -0.03 -24.54 30.31
N LEU A 324 0.55 -25.71 30.08
CA LEU A 324 0.14 -26.97 30.75
C LEU A 324 0.25 -26.86 32.28
N SER A 325 1.39 -26.37 32.79
CA SER A 325 1.61 -26.19 34.22
C SER A 325 0.61 -25.21 34.85
N ARG A 326 0.37 -24.09 34.22
CA ARG A 326 -0.62 -23.10 34.70
C ARG A 326 -2.03 -23.64 34.64
N ARG A 327 -2.42 -24.36 33.58
CA ARG A 327 -3.73 -24.97 33.47
C ARG A 327 -3.92 -26.06 34.53
N ALA A 328 -2.90 -26.89 34.81
CA ALA A 328 -2.93 -27.88 35.87
C ALA A 328 -3.15 -27.24 37.25
N ASN A 329 -2.49 -26.09 37.51
CA ASN A 329 -2.71 -25.36 38.77
C ASN A 329 -4.18 -24.83 38.87
N CYS A 330 -4.73 -24.28 37.79
CA CYS A 330 -6.14 -23.89 37.76
C CYS A 330 -7.08 -25.09 38.01
N TYR A 331 -6.81 -26.27 37.42
CA TYR A 331 -7.56 -27.48 37.71
C TYR A 331 -7.48 -27.89 39.15
N ARG A 332 -6.28 -27.83 39.80
CA ARG A 332 -6.12 -28.16 41.23
C ARG A 332 -6.94 -27.19 42.12
N ARG A 333 -6.89 -25.91 41.84
CA ARG A 333 -7.67 -24.90 42.60
C ARG A 333 -9.18 -25.13 42.47
N LEU A 334 -9.67 -25.72 41.36
CA LEU A 334 -11.06 -26.11 41.17
C LEU A 334 -11.41 -27.50 41.68
N GLY A 335 -10.46 -28.23 42.32
CA GLY A 335 -10.65 -29.60 42.80
C GLY A 335 -10.70 -30.68 41.70
N MET A 336 -10.34 -30.31 40.45
CA MET A 336 -10.33 -31.22 39.30
C MET A 336 -8.99 -31.98 39.19
N THR A 337 -8.62 -32.73 40.25
CA THR A 337 -7.30 -33.37 40.40
C THR A 337 -6.93 -34.25 39.22
N GLY A 338 -7.84 -35.12 38.74
CA GLY A 338 -7.54 -36.02 37.62
C GLY A 338 -7.25 -35.30 36.29
N LYS A 339 -7.74 -34.06 36.09
CA LYS A 339 -7.35 -33.27 34.91
C LYS A 339 -5.99 -32.61 35.11
N ALA A 340 -5.69 -32.16 36.32
CA ALA A 340 -4.38 -31.61 36.67
C ALA A 340 -3.29 -32.66 36.47
N GLU A 341 -3.49 -33.86 37.01
CA GLU A 341 -2.54 -34.99 36.89
C GLU A 341 -2.25 -35.38 35.43
N LYS A 342 -3.25 -35.26 34.52
CA LYS A 342 -3.03 -35.52 33.09
C LYS A 342 -2.05 -34.50 32.48
N ASP A 343 -2.18 -33.25 32.80
CA ASP A 343 -1.28 -32.22 32.29
C ASP A 343 0.12 -32.33 32.88
N GLU A 344 0.19 -32.58 34.20
CA GLU A 344 1.46 -32.82 34.90
C GLU A 344 2.18 -34.08 34.40
N PHE A 345 1.44 -35.17 34.14
CA PHE A 345 2.00 -36.39 33.56
C PHE A 345 2.59 -36.14 32.15
N ARG A 346 1.92 -35.29 31.34
CA ARG A 346 2.49 -34.92 30.03
C ARG A 346 3.82 -34.18 30.18
N ILE A 347 3.93 -33.28 31.15
CA ILE A 347 5.17 -32.55 31.44
C ILE A 347 6.25 -33.52 31.93
N LEU A 348 5.93 -34.36 32.91
CA LEU A 348 6.86 -35.34 33.48
C LEU A 348 7.36 -36.32 32.42
N LYS A 349 6.44 -36.87 31.61
CA LYS A 349 6.80 -37.79 30.51
C LYS A 349 7.78 -37.13 29.52
N ALA A 350 7.54 -35.90 29.14
CA ALA A 350 8.45 -35.19 28.23
C ALA A 350 9.83 -34.92 28.84
N GLN A 351 9.90 -34.66 30.14
CA GLN A 351 11.16 -34.51 30.88
C GLN A 351 11.92 -35.88 30.95
N MET A 352 11.21 -36.96 31.24
CA MET A 352 11.78 -38.31 31.26
C MET A 352 12.27 -38.74 29.88
N ASP A 353 11.46 -38.53 28.83
CA ASP A 353 11.83 -38.85 27.45
C ASP A 353 13.10 -38.08 27.03
N LYS A 354 13.22 -36.82 27.44
CA LYS A 354 14.42 -36.01 27.19
C LYS A 354 15.66 -36.57 27.94
N HIS A 355 15.50 -36.95 29.18
CA HIS A 355 16.59 -37.55 29.99
C HIS A 355 17.04 -38.92 29.44
N LEU A 356 16.12 -39.73 28.94
CA LEU A 356 16.40 -41.05 28.38
C LEU A 356 16.84 -41.02 26.92
N GLY A 357 16.95 -39.83 26.32
CA GLY A 357 17.31 -39.69 24.90
C GLY A 357 16.27 -40.26 23.94
N ILE A 358 15.03 -40.51 24.42
CA ILE A 358 13.95 -41.07 23.62
C ILE A 358 13.42 -40.00 22.69
N GLN A 359 13.83 -40.04 21.42
CA GLN A 359 13.22 -39.19 20.37
C GLN A 359 11.91 -39.85 19.93
N GLN A 360 10.79 -39.14 20.12
CA GLN A 360 9.52 -39.54 19.51
C GLN A 360 9.69 -39.65 17.99
N ARG A 361 9.43 -40.84 17.42
CA ARG A 361 9.47 -41.07 15.97
C ARG A 361 8.23 -40.42 15.30
N TRP A 362 8.35 -39.18 14.95
CA TRP A 362 7.38 -38.50 14.12
C TRP A 362 7.78 -38.58 12.64
N SER A 363 6.81 -38.58 11.74
CA SER A 363 7.11 -38.43 10.30
C SER A 363 7.84 -37.11 10.04
N LYS A 364 8.73 -37.04 9.03
CA LYS A 364 9.50 -35.83 8.71
C LYS A 364 8.63 -34.64 8.48
N SER A 365 7.43 -34.77 7.91
CA SER A 365 6.44 -33.73 7.72
C SER A 365 5.86 -33.23 9.04
N LYS A 366 5.49 -34.14 9.95
CA LYS A 366 4.95 -33.81 11.28
C LYS A 366 6.00 -33.18 12.20
N LEU A 367 7.26 -33.61 12.09
CA LEU A 367 8.40 -32.97 12.76
C LEU A 367 8.65 -31.52 12.26
N LYS A 368 8.49 -31.28 10.96
CA LYS A 368 8.65 -29.93 10.37
C LYS A 368 7.51 -29.00 10.78
N GLU A 369 6.29 -29.53 10.87
CA GLU A 369 5.13 -28.81 11.36
C GLU A 369 5.20 -28.51 12.87
N MET A 370 5.60 -29.49 13.67
CA MET A 370 5.80 -29.32 15.11
C MET A 370 6.99 -28.42 15.45
N ARG A 371 8.09 -28.44 14.68
CA ARG A 371 9.18 -27.47 14.84
C ARG A 371 8.73 -26.05 14.56
N LYS A 372 7.94 -25.82 13.52
CA LYS A 372 7.33 -24.51 13.27
C LYS A 372 6.45 -24.05 14.43
N LYS A 373 5.73 -24.96 15.10
CA LYS A 373 4.82 -24.67 16.21
C LYS A 373 5.52 -24.64 17.60
N SER A 374 6.66 -25.30 17.77
CA SER A 374 7.42 -25.33 19.04
C SER A 374 8.47 -24.22 19.18
N ASP A 375 8.82 -23.54 18.08
CA ASP A 375 9.83 -22.49 18.07
C ASP A 375 9.25 -21.09 18.34
N VAL A 376 7.98 -20.98 18.73
CA VAL A 376 7.40 -19.71 19.17
C VAL A 376 7.91 -19.39 20.57
N ASP A 377 8.97 -18.60 20.61
CA ASP A 377 9.46 -17.98 21.84
C ASP A 377 8.55 -16.84 22.24
N LEU A 378 7.60 -17.13 23.12
CA LEU A 378 6.62 -16.16 23.63
C LEU A 378 7.29 -14.97 24.32
N SER A 379 8.55 -15.10 24.75
CA SER A 379 9.29 -13.99 25.36
C SER A 379 9.70 -12.90 24.36
N LYS A 380 9.71 -13.21 23.05
CA LYS A 380 10.00 -12.25 21.97
C LYS A 380 8.85 -11.29 21.67
N TYR A 381 7.66 -11.55 22.20
CA TYR A 381 6.46 -10.75 21.95
C TYR A 381 6.04 -9.90 23.15
N SER A 382 7.00 -9.51 24.01
CA SER A 382 6.69 -8.72 25.20
C SER A 382 6.18 -7.30 24.87
N SER A 383 6.55 -6.74 23.73
CA SER A 383 5.95 -5.52 23.18
C SER A 383 6.33 -5.41 21.69
N LEU A 384 5.34 -5.13 20.86
CA LEU A 384 5.51 -5.07 19.41
C LEU A 384 5.80 -3.62 19.00
N VAL A 385 6.90 -3.43 18.28
CA VAL A 385 7.15 -2.20 17.53
C VAL A 385 6.17 -2.19 16.36
N VAL A 386 5.47 -1.08 16.16
CA VAL A 386 4.74 -0.87 14.91
C VAL A 386 5.80 -0.63 13.84
N GLU A 387 6.07 -1.64 13.02
CA GLU A 387 6.62 -1.38 11.72
C GLU A 387 5.53 -0.65 10.95
N ASP A 388 5.84 0.57 10.52
CA ASP A 388 4.90 1.37 9.75
C ASP A 388 4.72 0.64 8.40
N ASP A 389 3.61 -0.15 8.29
CA ASP A 389 3.20 -0.83 7.06
C ASP A 389 2.76 0.17 5.96
N ASN A 390 2.73 1.46 6.28
CA ASN A 390 2.78 2.47 5.25
C ASN A 390 4.11 2.28 4.53
N GLN A 391 4.10 1.40 3.52
CA GLN A 391 5.15 1.40 2.51
C GLN A 391 5.41 2.88 2.23
N LYS A 392 6.59 3.36 2.64
CA LYS A 392 7.01 4.72 2.33
C LYS A 392 7.03 4.78 0.82
N GLU A 393 5.88 5.12 0.23
CA GLU A 393 5.89 5.57 -1.15
C GLU A 393 6.79 6.79 -1.13
N HIS A 394 7.97 6.66 -1.73
CA HIS A 394 8.86 7.79 -1.86
C HIS A 394 8.06 8.95 -2.42
N GLU A 395 8.06 10.07 -1.71
CA GLU A 395 7.37 11.26 -2.17
C GLU A 395 8.12 11.82 -3.36
N TYR A 396 7.77 11.32 -4.57
CA TYR A 396 8.30 11.82 -5.81
C TYR A 396 7.88 13.27 -5.96
N GLN A 397 8.83 14.14 -6.24
CA GLN A 397 8.58 15.56 -6.43
C GLN A 397 7.97 15.76 -7.82
N SER A 398 6.65 15.92 -7.85
CA SER A 398 5.89 16.22 -9.06
C SER A 398 4.93 17.35 -8.79
N GLU A 399 4.70 18.19 -9.80
CA GLU A 399 3.65 19.21 -9.80
C GLU A 399 2.25 18.60 -9.86
N TYR A 400 2.16 17.28 -10.15
CA TYR A 400 0.92 16.53 -10.34
C TYR A 400 0.42 15.93 -9.02
N ARG A 401 -0.16 16.76 -8.14
CA ARG A 401 -0.79 16.32 -6.88
C ARG A 401 -2.31 16.48 -7.00
N GLY A 402 -3.07 15.39 -6.89
CA GLY A 402 -4.54 15.39 -6.91
C GLY A 402 -5.13 14.57 -5.76
N LYS A 403 -6.28 15.03 -5.24
CA LYS A 403 -7.08 14.28 -4.25
C LYS A 403 -8.03 13.31 -4.96
N ILE A 404 -8.05 12.06 -4.55
CA ILE A 404 -8.86 11.02 -5.17
C ILE A 404 -10.02 10.64 -4.25
N GLN A 405 -11.27 10.75 -4.75
CA GLN A 405 -12.46 10.28 -4.04
C GLN A 405 -12.63 8.77 -4.19
N ASN A 406 -12.83 8.06 -3.06
CA ASN A 406 -13.05 6.61 -3.03
C ASN A 406 -14.54 6.28 -3.11
N LYS A 407 -14.99 5.70 -4.24
CA LYS A 407 -16.25 4.95 -4.31
C LYS A 407 -15.94 3.46 -4.53
N SER A 408 -16.64 2.58 -3.82
CA SER A 408 -16.50 1.13 -4.03
C SER A 408 -17.15 0.74 -5.35
N VAL A 409 -16.37 0.14 -6.26
CA VAL A 409 -16.83 -0.32 -7.58
C VAL A 409 -16.64 -1.82 -7.67
N LYS A 410 -17.58 -2.53 -8.29
CA LYS A 410 -17.45 -3.95 -8.61
C LYS A 410 -16.67 -4.12 -9.91
N ILE A 411 -15.85 -5.18 -10.00
CA ILE A 411 -15.14 -5.55 -11.21
C ILE A 411 -15.97 -6.67 -11.88
N GLU A 412 -16.85 -6.28 -12.76
CA GLU A 412 -17.78 -7.19 -13.44
C GLU A 412 -17.84 -6.84 -14.94
N LEU A 413 -18.04 -7.87 -15.77
CA LEU A 413 -18.29 -7.69 -17.21
C LEU A 413 -19.61 -6.94 -17.43
N LEU A 414 -19.64 -6.08 -18.42
CA LEU A 414 -20.89 -5.46 -18.85
C LEU A 414 -21.81 -6.53 -19.47
N PRO A 415 -23.13 -6.46 -19.22
CA PRO A 415 -24.09 -7.46 -19.71
C PRO A 415 -24.30 -7.39 -21.23
N GLU A 416 -24.87 -8.45 -21.80
CA GLU A 416 -25.15 -8.57 -23.24
C GLU A 416 -26.12 -7.50 -23.76
N ASP A 417 -27.09 -7.14 -22.94
CA ASP A 417 -28.15 -6.16 -23.21
C ASP A 417 -27.73 -4.71 -23.01
N PHE A 418 -26.47 -4.47 -22.55
CA PHE A 418 -25.92 -3.12 -22.51
C PHE A 418 -25.86 -2.48 -23.90
N SER A 419 -25.76 -3.32 -24.94
CA SER A 419 -25.81 -2.91 -26.35
C SER A 419 -27.24 -2.80 -26.92
N SER A 420 -28.28 -3.12 -26.16
CA SER A 420 -29.68 -3.16 -26.66
C SER A 420 -30.27 -1.78 -26.99
N SER A 421 -29.53 -0.69 -26.70
CA SER A 421 -29.84 0.66 -27.21
C SER A 421 -29.27 0.95 -28.60
N LEU A 422 -28.49 0.03 -29.16
CA LEU A 422 -27.89 0.14 -30.50
C LEU A 422 -28.65 -0.76 -31.48
N GLU A 423 -28.85 -0.28 -32.73
CA GLU A 423 -29.40 -1.12 -33.80
C GLU A 423 -28.53 -2.37 -33.97
N PRO A 424 -29.14 -3.56 -34.28
CA PRO A 424 -28.38 -4.79 -34.50
C PRO A 424 -27.37 -4.61 -35.62
N THR A 425 -26.10 -4.77 -35.32
CA THR A 425 -24.99 -4.70 -36.29
C THR A 425 -24.09 -5.90 -36.10
N GLU A 426 -23.26 -6.21 -37.12
CA GLU A 426 -22.25 -7.28 -37.00
C GLU A 426 -21.33 -7.06 -35.74
N ALA A 427 -21.07 -5.82 -35.37
CA ALA A 427 -20.29 -5.49 -34.16
C ALA A 427 -21.00 -5.91 -32.88
N THR A 428 -22.32 -5.69 -32.78
CA THR A 428 -23.13 -6.10 -31.65
C THR A 428 -23.23 -7.61 -31.52
N ASP A 429 -23.33 -8.36 -32.65
CA ASP A 429 -23.35 -9.81 -32.62
C ASP A 429 -22.05 -10.39 -32.07
N HIS A 430 -20.90 -9.89 -32.50
CA HIS A 430 -19.60 -10.28 -31.94
C HIS A 430 -19.44 -9.89 -30.45
N TYR A 431 -19.97 -8.75 -30.04
CA TYR A 431 -19.98 -8.33 -28.65
C TYR A 431 -20.78 -9.29 -27.75
N VAL A 432 -22.00 -9.66 -28.17
CA VAL A 432 -22.86 -10.62 -27.45
C VAL A 432 -22.19 -11.99 -27.39
N GLN A 433 -21.61 -12.45 -28.49
CA GLN A 433 -20.85 -13.70 -28.50
C GLN A 433 -19.68 -13.69 -27.53
N GLY A 434 -18.86 -12.63 -27.54
CA GLY A 434 -17.73 -12.46 -26.61
C GLY A 434 -18.16 -12.41 -25.15
N THR A 435 -19.28 -11.73 -24.84
CA THR A 435 -19.81 -11.66 -23.49
C THR A 435 -20.28 -13.03 -22.98
N ARG A 436 -20.91 -13.86 -23.84
CA ARG A 436 -21.30 -15.23 -23.48
C ARG A 436 -20.09 -16.12 -23.22
N MET A 437 -19.07 -16.05 -24.09
CA MET A 437 -17.81 -16.79 -23.90
C MET A 437 -17.11 -16.39 -22.59
N ALA A 438 -17.04 -15.09 -22.29
CA ALA A 438 -16.44 -14.59 -21.05
C ALA A 438 -17.17 -15.06 -19.79
N LYS A 439 -18.53 -15.14 -19.80
CA LYS A 439 -19.35 -15.63 -18.69
C LYS A 439 -19.09 -17.10 -18.36
N VAL A 440 -18.73 -17.92 -19.35
CA VAL A 440 -18.39 -19.35 -19.14
C VAL A 440 -16.89 -19.57 -18.90
N GLY A 441 -16.10 -18.48 -18.81
CA GLY A 441 -14.66 -18.53 -18.52
C GLY A 441 -13.76 -18.73 -19.74
N ASP A 442 -14.32 -18.77 -20.96
CA ASP A 442 -13.52 -18.80 -22.20
C ASP A 442 -13.05 -17.39 -22.55
N TYR A 443 -12.07 -16.90 -21.77
CA TYR A 443 -11.52 -15.56 -21.98
C TYR A 443 -10.77 -15.43 -23.31
N LYS A 444 -10.18 -16.52 -23.83
CA LYS A 444 -9.45 -16.48 -25.11
C LYS A 444 -10.40 -16.28 -26.28
N GLY A 445 -11.46 -17.08 -26.37
CA GLY A 445 -12.50 -16.92 -27.39
C GLY A 445 -13.22 -15.58 -27.25
N ALA A 446 -13.46 -15.12 -26.01
CA ALA A 446 -14.07 -13.82 -25.76
C ALA A 446 -13.20 -12.66 -26.30
N ILE A 447 -11.88 -12.69 -26.08
CA ILE A 447 -10.95 -11.68 -26.61
C ILE A 447 -10.98 -11.63 -28.14
N GLU A 448 -11.04 -12.78 -28.80
CA GLU A 448 -11.13 -12.86 -30.28
C GLU A 448 -12.45 -12.25 -30.77
N ALA A 449 -13.59 -12.59 -30.14
CA ALA A 449 -14.90 -12.06 -30.51
C ALA A 449 -14.99 -10.53 -30.27
N PHE A 450 -14.53 -10.03 -29.11
CA PHE A 450 -14.47 -8.58 -28.85
C PHE A 450 -13.54 -7.85 -29.81
N THR A 451 -12.46 -8.49 -30.25
CA THR A 451 -11.56 -7.90 -31.26
C THR A 451 -12.28 -7.72 -32.59
N GLN A 452 -13.06 -8.72 -33.02
CA GLN A 452 -13.91 -8.59 -34.21
C GLN A 452 -14.97 -7.50 -34.06
N ALA A 453 -15.60 -7.38 -32.89
CA ALA A 453 -16.53 -6.29 -32.58
C ALA A 453 -15.86 -4.90 -32.75
N ILE A 454 -14.66 -4.73 -32.25
CA ILE A 454 -13.87 -3.48 -32.30
C ILE A 454 -13.40 -3.20 -33.76
N GLU A 455 -13.06 -4.21 -34.54
CA GLU A 455 -12.71 -4.06 -35.95
C GLU A 455 -13.90 -3.56 -36.78
N LYS A 456 -15.13 -3.98 -36.43
CA LYS A 456 -16.37 -3.52 -37.08
C LYS A 456 -16.81 -2.14 -36.58
N ASP A 457 -16.66 -1.89 -35.28
CA ASP A 457 -16.92 -0.57 -34.66
C ASP A 457 -15.81 -0.19 -33.68
N SER A 458 -14.87 0.60 -34.16
CA SER A 458 -13.74 1.10 -33.35
C SER A 458 -14.12 2.07 -32.23
N ARG A 459 -15.40 2.45 -32.10
CA ARG A 459 -15.94 3.31 -31.04
C ARG A 459 -16.76 2.53 -30.00
N MET A 460 -16.87 1.23 -30.12
CA MET A 460 -17.63 0.39 -29.20
C MET A 460 -16.90 0.27 -27.85
N GLN A 461 -17.18 1.22 -26.95
CA GLN A 461 -16.53 1.33 -25.64
C GLN A 461 -16.76 0.09 -24.76
N GLU A 462 -17.91 -0.56 -24.88
CA GLU A 462 -18.30 -1.77 -24.15
C GLU A 462 -17.42 -2.96 -24.55
N ALA A 463 -17.09 -3.09 -25.82
CA ALA A 463 -16.22 -4.15 -26.31
C ALA A 463 -14.79 -3.98 -25.78
N TYR A 464 -14.26 -2.75 -25.77
CA TYR A 464 -12.98 -2.47 -25.14
C TYR A 464 -13.00 -2.78 -23.64
N PHE A 465 -14.07 -2.40 -22.94
CA PHE A 465 -14.18 -2.65 -21.51
C PHE A 465 -14.16 -4.16 -21.19
N ASN A 466 -15.03 -4.92 -21.83
CA ASN A 466 -15.13 -6.36 -21.59
C ASN A 466 -13.88 -7.11 -22.07
N ARG A 467 -13.28 -6.72 -23.21
CA ARG A 467 -11.99 -7.29 -23.65
C ARG A 467 -10.88 -6.98 -22.66
N GLY A 468 -10.85 -5.76 -22.15
CA GLY A 468 -9.91 -5.33 -21.12
C GLY A 468 -9.99 -6.19 -19.85
N LEU A 469 -11.20 -6.48 -19.38
CA LEU A 469 -11.39 -7.38 -18.24
C LEU A 469 -10.97 -8.82 -18.56
N CYS A 470 -11.28 -9.34 -19.78
CA CYS A 470 -10.84 -10.67 -20.20
C CYS A 470 -9.30 -10.78 -20.25
N TYR A 471 -8.60 -9.73 -20.68
CA TYR A 471 -7.15 -9.68 -20.61
C TYR A 471 -6.65 -9.70 -19.16
N VAL A 472 -7.27 -8.94 -18.24
CA VAL A 472 -6.90 -8.95 -16.83
C VAL A 472 -7.10 -10.33 -16.21
N PHE A 473 -8.23 -10.99 -16.48
CA PHE A 473 -8.52 -12.34 -15.97
C PHE A 473 -7.62 -13.43 -16.60
N SER A 474 -6.99 -13.14 -17.75
CA SER A 474 -6.00 -14.00 -18.40
C SER A 474 -4.55 -13.64 -18.05
N ASP A 475 -4.32 -12.89 -16.98
CA ASP A 475 -3.00 -12.41 -16.52
C ASP A 475 -2.23 -11.53 -17.52
N LYS A 476 -2.94 -10.97 -18.51
CA LYS A 476 -2.43 -9.98 -19.48
C LYS A 476 -2.82 -8.57 -19.05
N ARG A 477 -2.33 -8.20 -17.86
CA ARG A 477 -2.78 -6.97 -17.20
C ARG A 477 -2.50 -5.70 -18.01
N LYS A 478 -1.35 -5.60 -18.67
CA LYS A 478 -0.96 -4.40 -19.43
C LYS A 478 -1.93 -4.15 -20.60
N GLU A 479 -2.24 -5.18 -21.34
CA GLU A 479 -3.22 -5.13 -22.45
C GLU A 479 -4.61 -4.78 -21.93
N GLY A 480 -5.00 -5.37 -20.80
CA GLY A 480 -6.28 -5.09 -20.16
C GLY A 480 -6.43 -3.65 -19.71
N MET A 481 -5.39 -3.08 -19.08
CA MET A 481 -5.40 -1.67 -18.66
C MET A 481 -5.45 -0.71 -19.87
N ASN A 482 -4.79 -1.03 -20.99
CA ASN A 482 -4.87 -0.24 -22.21
C ASN A 482 -6.29 -0.22 -22.79
N ASP A 483 -6.97 -1.35 -22.83
CA ASP A 483 -8.36 -1.45 -23.30
C ASP A 483 -9.34 -0.72 -22.37
N LEU A 484 -9.18 -0.85 -21.04
CA LEU A 484 -9.98 -0.11 -20.08
C LEU A 484 -9.77 1.42 -20.21
N SER A 485 -8.53 1.87 -20.42
CA SER A 485 -8.25 3.26 -20.72
C SER A 485 -8.97 3.72 -21.98
N LYS A 486 -8.93 2.90 -23.04
CA LYS A 486 -9.62 3.21 -24.30
C LYS A 486 -11.13 3.29 -24.14
N ALA A 487 -11.72 2.38 -23.36
CA ALA A 487 -13.15 2.44 -23.02
C ALA A 487 -13.52 3.77 -22.31
N GLY A 488 -12.68 4.20 -21.35
CA GLY A 488 -12.84 5.50 -20.67
C GLY A 488 -12.74 6.70 -21.61
N GLU A 489 -11.78 6.70 -22.56
CA GLU A 489 -11.66 7.75 -23.58
C GLU A 489 -12.90 7.88 -24.46
N LEU A 490 -13.53 6.74 -24.77
CA LEU A 490 -14.73 6.68 -25.58
C LEU A 490 -16.01 7.06 -24.84
N GLY A 491 -15.94 7.25 -23.50
CA GLY A 491 -17.04 7.74 -22.70
C GLY A 491 -17.51 6.80 -21.57
N LEU A 492 -16.99 5.60 -21.47
CA LEU A 492 -17.34 4.67 -20.39
C LEU A 492 -16.48 4.95 -19.12
N TYR A 493 -16.79 6.02 -18.41
CA TYR A 493 -15.97 6.52 -17.28
C TYR A 493 -15.87 5.55 -16.08
N SER A 494 -16.80 4.59 -15.96
CA SER A 494 -16.70 3.52 -14.96
C SER A 494 -15.42 2.70 -15.11
N ALA A 495 -14.83 2.65 -16.30
CA ALA A 495 -13.55 1.98 -16.56
C ALA A 495 -12.42 2.53 -15.67
N TYR A 496 -12.33 3.84 -15.47
CA TYR A 496 -11.32 4.44 -14.58
C TYR A 496 -11.47 4.02 -13.11
N SER A 497 -12.71 3.85 -12.64
CA SER A 497 -12.98 3.36 -11.29
C SER A 497 -12.55 1.89 -11.12
N VAL A 498 -12.75 1.07 -12.16
CA VAL A 498 -12.29 -0.33 -12.21
C VAL A 498 -10.77 -0.39 -12.22
N MET A 499 -10.11 0.42 -13.06
CA MET A 499 -8.65 0.51 -13.14
C MET A 499 -8.02 0.88 -11.79
N LYS A 500 -8.60 1.87 -11.11
CA LYS A 500 -8.17 2.29 -9.77
C LYS A 500 -8.26 1.15 -8.76
N LYS A 501 -9.36 0.37 -8.78
CA LYS A 501 -9.52 -0.80 -7.90
C LYS A 501 -8.49 -1.87 -8.21
N LEU A 502 -8.28 -2.20 -9.49
CA LEU A 502 -7.27 -3.14 -9.93
C LEU A 502 -5.85 -2.73 -9.49
N ASN A 503 -5.52 -1.43 -9.53
CA ASN A 503 -4.22 -0.94 -9.08
C ASN A 503 -4.02 -1.08 -7.56
N LYS A 504 -5.08 -0.88 -6.77
CA LYS A 504 -5.02 -1.10 -5.31
C LYS A 504 -4.80 -2.56 -4.94
N GLU A 505 -5.49 -3.50 -5.61
CA GLU A 505 -5.33 -4.94 -5.36
C GLU A 505 -3.91 -5.45 -5.66
N LYS A 506 -3.20 -4.83 -6.60
CA LYS A 506 -1.79 -5.14 -6.89
C LYS A 506 -0.84 -4.71 -5.77
N ASN A 507 -1.16 -3.62 -5.08
CA ASN A 507 -0.30 -3.08 -4.02
C ASN A 507 -0.50 -3.81 -2.67
N GLN A 508 -1.54 -4.66 -2.56
CA GLN A 508 -1.84 -5.47 -1.37
C GLN A 508 -1.32 -6.92 -1.47
N ARG A 509 -0.81 -7.33 -2.63
CA ARG A 509 -0.14 -8.61 -2.86
C ARG A 509 1.38 -8.43 -2.96
#